data_e933078de903b9fc7306dcc521cf44f0
#
_entry.id   e933078de903b9fc7306dcc521cf44f0
#
_cell.length_a   1.000
_cell.length_b   1.000
_cell.length_c   1.000
_cell.angle_alpha   90.00
_cell.angle_beta   90.00
_cell.angle_gamma   90.00
#
_symmetry.space_group_name_H-M   'P 1'
#
loop_
_entity.id
_entity.type
_entity.pdbx_description
1 polymer ?
#
loop_
_entity_poly.entity_id
_entity_poly.type
_entity_poly.pdbx_seq_one_letter_code
_entity_poly.pdbx_strand_id
1 'polypeptide(L)'
;MSRRTVPKTPSELRPAFQSLCRALNLDPNAPDILDTLRDPVKVPIKSMMKVIETDAVGVEYGTYRGCLDGNWMATTPDPMTWQRSGGLARALREKGVKSIAIGDLSEEWYLYAIAHEVRGPQDVFPNVTRYFPRPVCEKLVKMYRTLPSTATVEESMRHMGDILSDGQVHIPVRMFMRDFQQVGFPVFRYAIRWTPEQLRPKGTSIL
;
A
#
# COMPACT_ATOMS: atom_id res chain seq x y z
N MET A 1 21.91 0.02 -5.70
CA MET A 1 21.10 -0.83 -4.79
C MET A 1 19.73 -0.18 -4.62
N SER A 2 18.68 -0.78 -5.15
CA SER A 2 17.32 -0.28 -4.99
C SER A 2 16.91 -0.42 -3.52
N ARG A 3 16.66 0.67 -2.81
CA ARG A 3 16.00 0.62 -1.50
C ARG A 3 14.59 0.08 -1.73
N ARG A 4 14.37 -1.15 -1.30
CA ARG A 4 13.10 -1.86 -1.42
C ARG A 4 12.02 -1.15 -0.61
N THR A 5 10.78 -1.31 -1.03
CA THR A 5 9.59 -0.92 -0.24
C THR A 5 9.43 -1.86 0.96
N VAL A 6 10.34 -1.79 1.92
CA VAL A 6 10.29 -2.60 3.14
C VAL A 6 9.44 -1.87 4.19
N PRO A 7 8.69 -2.59 5.03
CA PRO A 7 8.07 -1.99 6.20
C PRO A 7 9.12 -1.27 7.05
N LYS A 8 8.71 -0.18 7.69
CA LYS A 8 9.59 0.63 8.54
C LYS A 8 9.81 -0.02 9.90
N THR A 9 10.95 0.22 10.50
CA THR A 9 11.22 -0.12 11.90
C THR A 9 10.43 0.78 12.87
N PRO A 10 10.26 0.39 14.15
CA PRO A 10 9.63 1.25 15.15
C PRO A 10 10.28 2.64 15.26
N SER A 11 11.62 2.70 15.18
CA SER A 11 12.36 3.98 15.22
C SER A 11 12.06 4.89 14.03
N GLU A 12 11.91 4.31 12.83
CA GLU A 12 11.55 5.07 11.62
C GLU A 12 10.08 5.52 11.61
N LEU A 13 9.20 4.85 12.36
CA LEU A 13 7.79 5.22 12.52
C LEU A 13 7.53 6.17 13.69
N ARG A 14 8.48 6.32 14.63
CA ARG A 14 8.31 7.17 15.80
C ARG A 14 7.92 8.62 15.47
N PRO A 15 8.50 9.30 14.45
CA PRO A 15 8.07 10.65 14.06
C PRO A 15 6.59 10.72 13.66
N ALA A 16 6.07 9.73 12.91
CA ALA A 16 4.66 9.67 12.52
C ALA A 16 3.75 9.49 13.75
N PHE A 17 4.12 8.60 14.68
CA PHE A 17 3.43 8.43 15.96
C PHE A 17 3.38 9.72 16.77
N GLN A 18 4.51 10.43 16.88
CA GLN A 18 4.58 11.73 17.57
C GLN A 18 3.70 12.78 16.89
N SER A 19 3.66 12.82 15.57
CA SER A 19 2.78 13.71 14.82
C SER A 19 1.31 13.39 15.05
N LEU A 20 0.94 12.11 15.11
CA LEU A 20 -0.42 11.67 15.45
C LEU A 20 -0.83 12.16 16.85
N CYS A 21 0.02 11.93 17.85
CA CYS A 21 -0.27 12.39 19.21
C CYS A 21 -0.46 13.91 19.27
N ARG A 22 0.44 14.67 18.65
CA ARG A 22 0.32 16.14 18.60
C ARG A 22 -0.95 16.61 17.89
N ALA A 23 -1.32 15.96 16.79
CA ALA A 23 -2.54 16.29 16.06
C ALA A 23 -3.81 16.00 16.86
N LEU A 24 -3.72 15.11 17.86
CA LEU A 24 -4.77 14.79 18.83
C LEU A 24 -4.64 15.63 20.13
N ASN A 25 -3.70 16.55 20.20
CA ASN A 25 -3.36 17.35 21.41
C ASN A 25 -2.92 16.46 22.59
N LEU A 26 -2.19 15.38 22.32
CA LEU A 26 -1.63 14.47 23.33
C LEU A 26 -0.11 14.59 23.40
N ASP A 27 0.46 14.36 24.60
CA ASP A 27 1.90 14.23 24.75
C ASP A 27 2.37 12.85 24.29
N PRO A 28 3.19 12.75 23.21
CA PRO A 28 3.70 11.47 22.73
C PRO A 28 4.64 10.75 23.70
N ASN A 29 5.10 11.42 24.75
CA ASN A 29 6.00 10.85 25.76
C ASN A 29 5.27 10.53 27.09
N ALA A 30 3.97 10.78 27.18
CA ALA A 30 3.21 10.40 28.38
C ALA A 30 3.31 8.86 28.62
N PRO A 31 3.51 8.44 29.87
CA PRO A 31 3.70 7.01 30.19
C PRO A 31 2.50 6.15 29.85
N ASP A 32 1.29 6.74 29.85
CA ASP A 32 0.00 6.09 29.55
C ASP A 32 -0.51 6.39 28.13
N ILE A 33 0.31 6.92 27.24
CA ILE A 33 -0.12 7.39 25.93
C ILE A 33 -0.82 6.31 25.10
N LEU A 34 -0.38 5.07 25.14
CA LEU A 34 -0.99 3.97 24.40
C LEU A 34 -2.38 3.62 24.94
N ASP A 35 -2.56 3.66 26.25
CA ASP A 35 -3.84 3.40 26.88
C ASP A 35 -4.79 4.57 26.63
N THR A 36 -4.30 5.79 26.67
CA THR A 36 -5.05 6.98 26.27
C THR A 36 -5.54 6.89 24.82
N LEU A 37 -4.67 6.49 23.87
CA LEU A 37 -5.06 6.33 22.46
C LEU A 37 -6.06 5.19 22.22
N ARG A 38 -6.09 4.17 23.07
CA ARG A 38 -7.03 3.04 23.01
C ARG A 38 -8.37 3.34 23.65
N ASP A 39 -8.43 4.34 24.50
CA ASP A 39 -9.64 4.73 25.21
C ASP A 39 -10.55 5.58 24.30
N PRO A 40 -11.70 5.07 23.85
CA PRO A 40 -12.60 5.81 22.94
C PRO A 40 -13.29 7.02 23.59
N VAL A 41 -13.24 7.12 24.93
CA VAL A 41 -13.74 8.31 25.66
C VAL A 41 -12.72 9.42 25.61
N LYS A 42 -11.43 9.11 25.85
CA LYS A 42 -10.33 10.08 25.78
C LYS A 42 -10.02 10.48 24.34
N VAL A 43 -10.01 9.52 23.41
CA VAL A 43 -9.76 9.73 21.98
C VAL A 43 -10.91 9.16 21.16
N PRO A 44 -11.97 9.93 20.93
CA PRO A 44 -13.09 9.51 20.11
C PRO A 44 -12.63 9.11 18.70
N ILE A 45 -13.18 8.03 18.16
CA ILE A 45 -12.83 7.52 16.84
C ILE A 45 -12.99 8.58 15.74
N LYS A 46 -13.97 9.47 15.86
CA LYS A 46 -14.17 10.59 14.93
C LYS A 46 -12.98 11.57 14.91
N SER A 47 -12.34 11.80 16.07
CA SER A 47 -11.14 12.64 16.16
C SER A 47 -9.95 11.97 15.47
N MET A 48 -9.79 10.66 15.66
CA MET A 48 -8.77 9.87 14.98
C MET A 48 -8.98 9.89 13.46
N MET A 49 -10.21 9.63 12.99
CA MET A 49 -10.56 9.68 11.58
C MET A 49 -10.25 11.05 10.98
N LYS A 50 -10.65 12.14 11.65
CA LYS A 50 -10.38 13.50 11.17
C LYS A 50 -8.89 13.77 10.98
N VAL A 51 -8.05 13.33 11.92
CA VAL A 51 -6.59 13.50 11.83
C VAL A 51 -6.01 12.74 10.64
N ILE A 52 -6.55 11.54 10.35
CA ILE A 52 -6.13 10.73 9.20
C ILE A 52 -6.60 11.35 7.88
N GLU A 53 -7.86 11.73 7.80
CA GLU A 53 -8.50 12.29 6.59
C GLU A 53 -7.93 13.66 6.19
N THR A 54 -7.46 14.45 7.16
CA THR A 54 -6.85 15.76 6.91
C THR A 54 -5.33 15.70 6.69
N ASP A 55 -4.76 14.52 6.58
CA ASP A 55 -3.31 14.32 6.45
C ASP A 55 -2.47 14.99 7.56
N ALA A 56 -3.05 15.24 8.73
CA ALA A 56 -2.39 15.95 9.83
C ALA A 56 -1.15 15.24 10.39
N VAL A 57 -1.01 13.92 10.13
CA VAL A 57 0.18 13.13 10.49
C VAL A 57 1.27 13.23 9.43
N GLY A 58 0.91 13.64 8.22
CA GLY A 58 1.75 13.69 7.04
C GLY A 58 1.35 12.66 5.99
N VAL A 59 1.84 12.90 4.78
CA VAL A 59 1.52 12.11 3.57
C VAL A 59 2.70 11.27 3.08
N GLU A 60 3.78 11.23 3.86
CA GLU A 60 4.99 10.54 3.45
C GLU A 60 4.78 9.02 3.36
N TYR A 61 5.54 8.41 2.47
CA TYR A 61 5.58 6.95 2.35
C TYR A 61 5.77 6.27 3.71
N GLY A 62 4.88 5.36 4.00
CA GLY A 62 4.97 4.49 5.18
C GLY A 62 4.37 5.05 6.46
N THR A 63 3.68 6.19 6.43
CA THR A 63 3.04 6.80 7.62
C THR A 63 2.10 5.81 8.34
N TYR A 64 1.32 5.01 7.60
CA TYR A 64 0.35 4.04 8.14
C TYR A 64 0.66 2.60 7.70
N ARG A 65 1.91 2.28 7.39
CA ARG A 65 2.32 0.93 6.97
C ARG A 65 2.63 0.04 8.16
N GLY A 66 2.65 -1.27 7.90
CA GLY A 66 3.09 -2.25 8.88
C GLY A 66 4.51 -2.00 9.38
N CYS A 67 4.76 -2.35 10.61
CA CYS A 67 6.03 -2.14 11.30
C CYS A 67 6.80 -3.45 11.43
N LEU A 68 8.10 -3.40 11.17
CA LEU A 68 9.05 -4.50 11.49
C LEU A 68 9.36 -4.44 12.99
N ASP A 69 8.47 -4.94 13.81
CA ASP A 69 8.58 -4.91 15.28
C ASP A 69 9.27 -6.14 15.88
N GLY A 70 9.53 -7.15 15.06
CA GLY A 70 10.13 -8.41 15.50
C GLY A 70 9.16 -9.40 16.16
N ASN A 71 7.92 -8.98 16.41
CA ASN A 71 6.86 -9.79 17.01
C ASN A 71 5.83 -10.25 15.97
N TRP A 72 5.02 -9.30 15.51
CA TRP A 72 4.02 -9.55 14.48
C TRP A 72 4.67 -9.73 13.11
N MET A 73 5.63 -8.87 12.79
CA MET A 73 6.37 -8.91 11.55
C MET A 73 7.85 -9.16 11.82
N ALA A 74 8.33 -10.35 11.52
CA ALA A 74 9.71 -10.75 11.75
C ALA A 74 10.70 -9.84 11.02
N THR A 75 11.79 -9.48 11.70
CA THR A 75 12.88 -8.71 11.11
C THR A 75 13.93 -9.61 10.46
N THR A 76 14.02 -10.85 10.92
CA THR A 76 14.98 -11.86 10.43
C THR A 76 14.27 -13.20 10.24
N PRO A 77 14.35 -13.80 9.06
CA PRO A 77 14.91 -13.21 7.85
C PRO A 77 14.07 -12.06 7.30
N ASP A 78 14.68 -11.16 6.50
CA ASP A 78 13.94 -10.14 5.75
C ASP A 78 12.81 -10.81 4.94
N PRO A 79 11.54 -10.38 5.07
CA PRO A 79 10.39 -11.08 4.48
C PRO A 79 10.51 -11.28 2.97
N MET A 80 11.03 -10.31 2.23
CA MET A 80 11.18 -10.40 0.78
C MET A 80 12.32 -11.34 0.37
N THR A 81 13.40 -11.33 1.13
CA THR A 81 14.51 -12.27 0.94
C THR A 81 14.05 -13.70 1.26
N TRP A 82 13.29 -13.87 2.32
CA TRP A 82 12.73 -15.15 2.71
C TRP A 82 11.76 -15.73 1.67
N GLN A 83 10.88 -14.89 1.11
CA GLN A 83 10.01 -15.28 0.00
C GLN A 83 10.82 -15.74 -1.22
N ARG A 84 11.75 -14.90 -1.68
CA ARG A 84 12.56 -15.13 -2.90
C ARG A 84 13.48 -16.34 -2.80
N SER A 85 14.01 -16.63 -1.61
CA SER A 85 14.84 -17.80 -1.36
C SER A 85 14.05 -19.11 -1.23
N GLY A 86 12.72 -19.04 -1.32
CA GLY A 86 11.81 -20.19 -1.13
C GLY A 86 11.60 -20.55 0.35
N GLY A 87 12.13 -19.79 1.30
CA GLY A 87 11.95 -20.03 2.73
C GLY A 87 10.49 -20.01 3.14
N LEU A 88 9.73 -19.03 2.65
CA LEU A 88 8.28 -18.95 2.90
C LEU A 88 7.55 -20.19 2.34
N ALA A 89 7.86 -20.64 1.13
CA ALA A 89 7.24 -21.81 0.54
C ALA A 89 7.55 -23.10 1.33
N ARG A 90 8.78 -23.25 1.82
CA ARG A 90 9.14 -24.38 2.70
C ARG A 90 8.34 -24.38 4.00
N ALA A 91 8.30 -23.23 4.68
CA ALA A 91 7.55 -23.09 5.94
C ALA A 91 6.05 -23.37 5.76
N LEU A 92 5.46 -22.96 4.65
CA LEU A 92 4.06 -23.27 4.34
C LEU A 92 3.85 -24.79 4.13
N ARG A 93 4.75 -25.48 3.42
CA ARG A 93 4.70 -26.94 3.28
C ARG A 93 4.80 -27.66 4.62
N GLU A 94 5.73 -27.25 5.47
CA GLU A 94 5.91 -27.78 6.83
C GLU A 94 4.64 -27.63 7.68
N LYS A 95 3.92 -26.52 7.49
CA LYS A 95 2.62 -26.28 8.11
C LYS A 95 1.43 -26.96 7.43
N GLY A 96 1.68 -27.76 6.40
CA GLY A 96 0.64 -28.55 5.69
C GLY A 96 -0.14 -27.76 4.64
N VAL A 97 0.25 -26.52 4.30
CA VAL A 97 -0.37 -25.77 3.19
C VAL A 97 0.01 -26.41 1.87
N LYS A 98 -0.97 -26.80 1.08
CA LYS A 98 -0.80 -27.56 -0.17
C LYS A 98 -0.64 -26.67 -1.39
N SER A 99 -1.33 -25.53 -1.41
CA SER A 99 -1.33 -24.59 -2.53
C SER A 99 -1.78 -23.20 -2.07
N ILE A 100 -1.54 -22.21 -2.93
CA ILE A 100 -2.05 -20.83 -2.74
C ILE A 100 -2.82 -20.45 -4.00
N ALA A 101 -3.96 -19.79 -3.82
CA ALA A 101 -4.64 -19.06 -4.88
C ALA A 101 -4.41 -17.56 -4.66
N ILE A 102 -3.91 -16.87 -5.68
CA ILE A 102 -3.64 -15.43 -5.65
C ILE A 102 -4.04 -14.80 -6.97
N GLY A 103 -4.54 -13.58 -6.96
CA GLY A 103 -4.95 -12.92 -8.18
C GLY A 103 -5.10 -11.41 -8.06
N ASP A 104 -5.62 -10.84 -9.13
CA ASP A 104 -5.82 -9.41 -9.32
C ASP A 104 -7.14 -9.12 -10.06
N LEU A 105 -7.53 -7.84 -10.05
CA LEU A 105 -8.70 -7.34 -10.77
C LEU A 105 -8.24 -6.51 -11.97
N SER A 106 -9.06 -6.41 -13.02
CA SER A 106 -8.77 -5.53 -14.16
C SER A 106 -8.89 -4.04 -13.81
N GLU A 107 -9.72 -3.71 -12.83
CA GLU A 107 -10.06 -2.35 -12.45
C GLU A 107 -9.47 -1.93 -11.09
N GLU A 108 -8.29 -2.44 -10.72
CA GLU A 108 -7.59 -2.07 -9.48
C GLU A 108 -7.32 -0.56 -9.38
N TRP A 109 -7.12 0.11 -10.52
CA TRP A 109 -6.89 1.55 -10.61
C TRP A 109 -7.99 2.38 -9.94
N TYR A 110 -9.23 1.90 -9.99
CA TYR A 110 -10.38 2.63 -9.48
C TYR A 110 -10.31 2.84 -7.96
N LEU A 111 -9.81 1.84 -7.21
CA LEU A 111 -9.63 1.96 -5.77
C LEU A 111 -8.71 3.13 -5.41
N TYR A 112 -7.62 3.29 -6.15
CA TYR A 112 -6.68 4.39 -5.92
C TYR A 112 -7.25 5.74 -6.35
N ALA A 113 -8.02 5.76 -7.44
CA ALA A 113 -8.67 6.96 -7.94
C ALA A 113 -9.69 7.53 -6.94
N ILE A 114 -10.46 6.68 -6.25
CA ILE A 114 -11.43 7.14 -5.24
C ILE A 114 -10.79 7.43 -3.87
N ALA A 115 -9.60 6.89 -3.62
CA ALA A 115 -8.90 7.08 -2.34
C ALA A 115 -8.11 8.40 -2.26
N HIS A 116 -7.91 9.07 -3.39
CA HIS A 116 -7.08 10.29 -3.47
C HIS A 116 -7.75 11.37 -4.31
N GLU A 117 -7.67 12.60 -3.82
CA GLU A 117 -8.06 13.75 -4.61
C GLU A 117 -7.04 13.99 -5.73
N VAL A 118 -7.55 14.01 -6.97
CA VAL A 118 -6.77 14.31 -8.18
C VAL A 118 -7.53 15.39 -8.96
N ARG A 119 -6.95 16.57 -9.09
CA ARG A 119 -7.52 17.73 -9.82
C ARG A 119 -6.92 17.90 -11.21
N GLY A 120 -5.80 17.20 -11.47
CA GLY A 120 -5.10 17.24 -12.74
C GLY A 120 -3.73 16.53 -12.68
N PRO A 121 -2.94 16.63 -13.78
CA PRO A 121 -1.67 15.92 -13.91
C PRO A 121 -0.65 16.21 -12.80
N GLN A 122 -0.69 17.41 -12.21
CA GLN A 122 0.21 17.84 -11.13
C GLN A 122 0.04 17.02 -9.84
N ASP A 123 -1.12 16.40 -9.64
CA ASP A 123 -1.42 15.63 -8.43
C ASP A 123 -1.00 14.15 -8.52
N VAL A 124 -0.67 13.67 -9.74
CA VAL A 124 -0.30 12.27 -9.96
C VAL A 124 0.95 11.89 -9.18
N PHE A 125 2.05 12.61 -9.37
CA PHE A 125 3.31 12.29 -8.71
C PHE A 125 3.26 12.42 -7.18
N PRO A 126 2.69 13.48 -6.58
CA PRO A 126 2.50 13.56 -5.14
C PRO A 126 1.73 12.37 -4.56
N ASN A 127 0.64 11.93 -5.20
CA ASN A 127 -0.12 10.79 -4.74
C ASN A 127 0.64 9.47 -4.87
N VAL A 128 1.42 9.26 -5.93
CA VAL A 128 2.30 8.09 -6.08
C VAL A 128 3.36 8.04 -4.96
N THR A 129 3.87 9.19 -4.51
CA THR A 129 4.87 9.25 -3.42
C THR A 129 4.31 8.86 -2.04
N ARG A 130 3.00 8.79 -1.85
CA ARG A 130 2.39 8.22 -0.64
C ARG A 130 2.63 6.71 -0.51
N TYR A 131 2.84 6.02 -1.64
CA TYR A 131 2.94 4.55 -1.72
C TYR A 131 4.35 4.03 -1.86
N PHE A 132 5.26 4.83 -2.40
CA PHE A 132 6.64 4.42 -2.64
C PHE A 132 7.64 5.51 -2.25
N PRO A 133 8.86 5.13 -1.85
CA PRO A 133 9.95 6.10 -1.65
C PRO A 133 10.17 6.93 -2.93
N ARG A 134 10.41 8.22 -2.78
CA ARG A 134 10.58 9.15 -3.89
C ARG A 134 11.52 8.67 -5.01
N PRO A 135 12.72 8.10 -4.71
CA PRO A 135 13.61 7.59 -5.76
C PRO A 135 13.02 6.41 -6.55
N VAL A 136 12.07 5.68 -5.98
CA VAL A 136 11.32 4.62 -6.67
C VAL A 136 10.26 5.25 -7.57
N CYS A 137 9.53 6.25 -7.07
CA CYS A 137 8.53 6.97 -7.85
C CYS A 137 9.12 7.60 -9.11
N GLU A 138 10.28 8.27 -8.97
CA GLU A 138 10.99 8.92 -10.09
C GLU A 138 11.37 7.94 -11.21
N LYS A 139 11.63 6.68 -10.86
CA LYS A 139 11.88 5.60 -11.85
C LYS A 139 10.58 5.03 -12.39
N LEU A 140 9.61 4.82 -11.51
CA LEU A 140 8.34 4.20 -11.86
C LEU A 140 7.56 5.05 -12.86
N VAL A 141 7.39 6.34 -12.60
CA VAL A 141 6.63 7.23 -13.51
C VAL A 141 7.27 7.37 -14.90
N LYS A 142 8.60 7.20 -15.01
CA LYS A 142 9.31 7.20 -16.30
C LYS A 142 8.98 5.99 -17.19
N MET A 143 8.39 4.94 -16.63
CA MET A 143 7.96 3.76 -17.38
C MET A 143 6.60 3.96 -18.04
N TYR A 144 5.92 5.04 -17.71
CA TYR A 144 4.60 5.39 -18.25
C TYR A 144 4.70 6.61 -19.16
N ARG A 145 3.69 6.77 -20.03
CA ARG A 145 3.57 7.97 -20.86
C ARG A 145 3.51 9.23 -19.97
N THR A 146 4.12 10.30 -20.41
CA THR A 146 3.93 11.60 -19.75
C THR A 146 2.56 12.13 -20.09
N LEU A 147 1.78 12.53 -19.08
CA LEU A 147 0.52 13.22 -19.31
C LEU A 147 0.80 14.67 -19.78
N PRO A 148 0.05 15.16 -20.77
CA PRO A 148 0.08 16.58 -21.12
C PRO A 148 -0.49 17.42 -19.97
N SER A 149 -0.07 18.68 -19.89
CA SER A 149 -0.62 19.62 -18.88
C SER A 149 -2.12 19.90 -19.04
N THR A 150 -2.66 19.59 -20.21
CA THR A 150 -4.08 19.70 -20.57
C THR A 150 -4.89 18.43 -20.30
N ALA A 151 -4.27 17.39 -19.74
CA ALA A 151 -4.98 16.15 -19.42
C ALA A 151 -6.13 16.41 -18.46
N THR A 152 -7.23 15.74 -18.69
CA THR A 152 -8.42 15.84 -17.84
C THR A 152 -8.20 15.25 -16.46
N VAL A 153 -9.09 15.55 -15.53
CA VAL A 153 -9.11 14.94 -14.19
C VAL A 153 -9.22 13.42 -14.30
N GLU A 154 -10.12 12.93 -15.15
CA GLU A 154 -10.35 11.49 -15.36
C GLU A 154 -9.09 10.78 -15.90
N GLU A 155 -8.45 11.35 -16.92
CA GLU A 155 -7.19 10.84 -17.45
C GLU A 155 -6.07 10.82 -16.40
N SER A 156 -6.02 11.84 -15.55
CA SER A 156 -5.05 11.93 -14.45
C SER A 156 -5.32 10.91 -13.36
N MET A 157 -6.58 10.74 -12.97
CA MET A 157 -7.02 9.70 -12.02
C MET A 157 -6.70 8.30 -12.55
N ARG A 158 -7.04 8.03 -13.81
CA ARG A 158 -6.74 6.73 -14.44
C ARG A 158 -5.25 6.47 -14.48
N HIS A 159 -4.47 7.43 -14.93
CA HIS A 159 -3.01 7.31 -15.02
C HIS A 159 -2.35 7.04 -13.67
N MET A 160 -2.74 7.80 -12.63
CA MET A 160 -2.29 7.56 -11.26
C MET A 160 -2.67 6.16 -10.78
N GLY A 161 -3.93 5.79 -10.98
CA GLY A 161 -4.46 4.50 -10.57
C GLY A 161 -3.76 3.33 -11.25
N ASP A 162 -3.46 3.42 -12.55
CA ASP A 162 -2.71 2.40 -13.30
C ASP A 162 -1.29 2.23 -12.74
N ILE A 163 -0.57 3.33 -12.47
CA ILE A 163 0.77 3.29 -11.85
C ILE A 163 0.73 2.59 -10.48
N LEU A 164 -0.26 2.93 -9.66
CA LEU A 164 -0.40 2.36 -8.33
C LEU A 164 -0.84 0.89 -8.38
N SER A 165 -1.76 0.53 -9.28
CA SER A 165 -2.21 -0.85 -9.49
C SER A 165 -1.05 -1.75 -9.91
N ASP A 166 -0.24 -1.31 -10.84
CA ASP A 166 0.93 -2.07 -11.27
C ASP A 166 1.92 -2.26 -10.13
N GLY A 167 2.23 -1.19 -9.41
CA GLY A 167 3.22 -1.22 -8.34
C GLY A 167 2.79 -1.94 -7.06
N GLN A 168 1.49 -1.91 -6.73
CA GLN A 168 0.95 -2.45 -5.47
C GLN A 168 0.30 -3.81 -5.64
N VAL A 169 -0.22 -4.14 -6.82
CA VAL A 169 -1.00 -5.36 -7.06
C VAL A 169 -0.42 -6.22 -8.17
N HIS A 170 -0.41 -5.75 -9.41
CA HIS A 170 -0.11 -6.60 -10.56
C HIS A 170 1.32 -7.14 -10.55
N ILE A 171 2.32 -6.28 -10.31
CA ILE A 171 3.72 -6.69 -10.23
C ILE A 171 3.98 -7.56 -8.99
N PRO A 172 3.54 -7.19 -7.78
CA PRO A 172 3.66 -8.04 -6.59
C PRO A 172 3.06 -9.44 -6.76
N VAL A 173 1.85 -9.55 -7.32
CA VAL A 173 1.21 -10.85 -7.59
C VAL A 173 2.07 -11.71 -8.52
N ARG A 174 2.56 -11.13 -9.62
CA ARG A 174 3.43 -11.85 -10.57
C ARG A 174 4.76 -12.27 -9.94
N MET A 175 5.36 -11.39 -9.13
CA MET A 175 6.61 -11.70 -8.43
C MET A 175 6.42 -12.83 -7.41
N PHE A 176 5.33 -12.77 -6.63
CA PHE A 176 4.98 -13.81 -5.68
C PHE A 176 4.83 -15.17 -6.38
N MET A 177 4.05 -15.22 -7.45
CA MET A 177 3.87 -16.44 -8.23
C MET A 177 5.20 -17.01 -8.73
N ARG A 178 6.03 -16.16 -9.36
CA ARG A 178 7.34 -16.57 -9.86
C ARG A 178 8.20 -17.17 -8.76
N ASP A 179 8.30 -16.50 -7.61
CA ASP A 179 9.14 -16.92 -6.51
C ASP A 179 8.69 -18.27 -5.92
N PHE A 180 7.39 -18.52 -5.87
CA PHE A 180 6.84 -19.80 -5.43
C PHE A 180 6.98 -20.92 -6.47
N GLN A 181 6.76 -20.61 -7.74
CA GLN A 181 6.93 -21.57 -8.84
C GLN A 181 8.38 -22.03 -8.99
N GLN A 182 9.35 -21.13 -8.81
CA GLN A 182 10.78 -21.46 -8.86
C GLN A 182 11.20 -22.53 -7.86
N VAL A 183 10.48 -22.68 -6.76
CA VAL A 183 10.72 -23.72 -5.75
C VAL A 183 9.67 -24.86 -5.81
N GLY A 184 8.92 -24.94 -6.91
CA GLY A 184 7.92 -25.97 -7.15
C GLY A 184 6.73 -25.96 -6.20
N PHE A 185 6.40 -24.82 -5.57
CA PHE A 185 5.21 -24.69 -4.73
C PHE A 185 3.98 -24.42 -5.60
N PRO A 186 2.86 -25.16 -5.44
CA PRO A 186 1.67 -24.98 -6.26
C PRO A 186 1.01 -23.62 -6.00
N VAL A 187 0.92 -22.79 -7.05
CA VAL A 187 0.23 -21.48 -7.02
C VAL A 187 -0.75 -21.42 -8.18
N PHE A 188 -1.98 -21.09 -7.85
CA PHE A 188 -3.05 -20.85 -8.82
C PHE A 188 -3.30 -19.35 -8.94
N ARG A 189 -3.21 -18.84 -10.18
CA ARG A 189 -3.54 -17.44 -10.45
C ARG A 189 -4.96 -17.32 -10.98
N TYR A 190 -5.71 -16.38 -10.41
CA TYR A 190 -6.97 -15.91 -10.98
C TYR A 190 -6.86 -14.46 -11.42
N ALA A 191 -7.72 -14.04 -12.35
CA ALA A 191 -7.91 -12.65 -12.71
C ALA A 191 -9.41 -12.39 -12.84
N ILE A 192 -9.95 -11.50 -12.03
CA ILE A 192 -11.35 -11.08 -12.14
C ILE A 192 -11.41 -9.95 -13.16
N ARG A 193 -12.05 -10.22 -14.28
CA ARG A 193 -12.15 -9.30 -15.42
C ARG A 193 -13.59 -8.86 -15.70
N TRP A 194 -14.48 -9.20 -14.81
CA TRP A 194 -15.90 -8.89 -14.96
C TRP A 194 -16.49 -8.40 -13.63
N THR A 195 -17.32 -7.37 -13.73
CA THR A 195 -18.09 -6.83 -12.61
C THR A 195 -19.56 -6.80 -13.01
N PRO A 196 -20.49 -7.26 -12.17
CA PRO A 196 -21.92 -7.13 -12.42
C PRO A 196 -22.29 -5.68 -12.71
N GLU A 197 -23.18 -5.46 -13.70
CA GLU A 197 -23.54 -4.13 -14.14
C GLU A 197 -24.05 -3.25 -13.00
N GLN A 198 -24.79 -3.85 -12.07
CA GLN A 198 -25.35 -3.19 -10.88
C GLN A 198 -24.27 -2.62 -9.94
N LEU A 199 -23.06 -3.19 -9.97
CA LEU A 199 -21.94 -2.80 -9.14
C LEU A 199 -20.92 -1.90 -9.87
N ARG A 200 -21.15 -1.64 -11.16
CA ARG A 200 -20.27 -0.76 -11.94
C ARG A 200 -20.54 0.69 -11.58
N PRO A 201 -19.51 1.47 -11.27
CA PRO A 201 -19.65 2.90 -11.15
C PRO A 201 -20.22 3.49 -12.47
N LYS A 202 -21.14 4.43 -12.36
CA LYS A 202 -21.69 5.12 -13.53
C LYS A 202 -20.54 5.79 -14.31
N GLY A 203 -20.38 5.43 -15.59
CA GLY A 203 -19.35 5.96 -16.46
C GLY A 203 -18.13 5.04 -16.69
N THR A 204 -18.02 3.91 -16.02
CA THR A 204 -17.00 2.91 -16.35
C THR A 204 -17.52 1.99 -17.45
N SER A 205 -17.02 2.17 -18.67
CA SER A 205 -17.14 1.18 -19.75
C SER A 205 -16.04 0.15 -19.56
N ILE A 206 -16.42 -1.14 -19.49
CA ILE A 206 -15.45 -2.22 -19.66
C ILE A 206 -15.26 -2.41 -21.17
N LEU A 207 -14.05 -2.22 -21.62
CA LEU A 207 -13.55 -2.73 -22.89
C LEU A 207 -13.15 -4.20 -22.72
#